data_ecbd5aaefead0003fd4c067e29936565
#
_entry.id   ecbd5aaefead0003fd4c067e29936565
#
_cell.length_a   1.000
_cell.length_b   1.000
_cell.length_c   1.000
_cell.angle_alpha   90.00
_cell.angle_beta   90.00
_cell.angle_gamma   90.00
#
_symmetry.space_group_name_H-M   'P 1'
#
loop_
_entity.id
_entity.type
_entity.pdbx_description
1 polymer ?
#
loop_
_entity_poly.entity_id
_entity_poly.type
_entity_poly.pdbx_seq_one_letter_code
_entity_poly.pdbx_strand_id
1 'polypeptide(L)'
;MPRNIPLLLFVITIIVIFALIFASIFIRPITNEKDTDDSIRVACIGDSITEATDYPNDLWTLLGANYTVENFGVGGATVSSDSDRPYIKQKAFQNAKEFQPKVVIIMLGTNDANPSLEQNNASFIANYVKLVNEFQGLESKPKIWVVKPPPIFNAELGLSPQYFEANVIPSIEEVARRMNLPTINVYSALVKYPNHFPDGVHPDSEGSKLIASEVHKSIVTR
;
A
#
# COMPACT_ATOMS: atom_id res chain seq x y z
N MET A 1 0.45 64.04 -47.52
CA MET A 1 1.68 64.03 -46.68
C MET A 1 1.56 62.85 -45.74
N PRO A 2 2.39 61.83 -45.82
CA PRO A 2 2.34 60.72 -44.84
C PRO A 2 2.90 61.21 -43.50
N ARG A 3 2.14 61.02 -42.43
CA ARG A 3 2.58 61.28 -41.08
C ARG A 3 3.62 60.22 -40.69
N ASN A 4 4.88 60.63 -40.56
CA ASN A 4 5.94 59.79 -40.03
C ASN A 4 5.65 59.53 -38.54
N ILE A 5 5.24 58.35 -38.19
CA ILE A 5 5.19 57.89 -36.79
C ILE A 5 6.64 57.85 -36.33
N PRO A 6 7.02 58.58 -35.24
CA PRO A 6 8.41 58.56 -34.81
C PRO A 6 8.80 57.13 -34.41
N LEU A 7 9.97 56.69 -34.85
CA LEU A 7 10.56 55.39 -34.64
C LEU A 7 10.46 54.95 -33.16
N LEU A 8 10.55 55.90 -32.24
CA LEU A 8 10.42 55.70 -30.81
C LEU A 8 9.03 55.10 -30.41
N LEU A 9 7.94 55.59 -31.00
CA LEU A 9 6.59 55.09 -30.72
C LEU A 9 6.42 53.65 -31.24
N PHE A 10 7.00 53.33 -32.39
CA PHE A 10 6.97 51.98 -32.97
C PHE A 10 7.72 50.97 -32.11
N VAL A 11 8.90 51.34 -31.61
CA VAL A 11 9.71 50.51 -30.70
C VAL A 11 8.99 50.29 -29.36
N ILE A 12 8.38 51.31 -28.78
CA ILE A 12 7.60 51.18 -27.52
C ILE A 12 6.41 50.24 -27.70
N THR A 13 5.70 50.31 -28.84
CA THR A 13 4.57 49.46 -29.11
C THR A 13 4.98 47.97 -29.22
N ILE A 14 6.12 47.68 -29.86
CA ILE A 14 6.68 46.32 -29.96
C ILE A 14 7.07 45.80 -28.57
N ILE A 15 7.71 46.60 -27.71
CA ILE A 15 8.11 46.18 -26.36
C ILE A 15 6.87 45.86 -25.49
N VAL A 16 5.82 46.70 -25.60
CA VAL A 16 4.57 46.46 -24.85
C VAL A 16 3.86 45.17 -25.33
N ILE A 17 3.83 44.92 -26.65
CA ILE A 17 3.25 43.69 -27.18
C ILE A 17 4.05 42.47 -26.72
N PHE A 18 5.38 42.51 -26.76
CA PHE A 18 6.23 41.43 -26.24
C PHE A 18 6.04 41.21 -24.75
N ALA A 19 5.92 42.26 -23.93
CA ALA A 19 5.67 42.17 -22.51
C ALA A 19 4.30 41.53 -22.20
N LEU A 20 3.26 41.87 -22.97
CA LEU A 20 1.91 41.28 -22.84
C LEU A 20 1.88 39.82 -23.26
N ILE A 21 2.58 39.46 -24.33
CA ILE A 21 2.72 38.04 -24.77
C ILE A 21 3.51 37.24 -23.72
N PHE A 22 4.60 37.80 -23.20
CA PHE A 22 5.40 37.16 -22.17
C PHE A 22 4.60 36.96 -20.88
N ALA A 23 3.81 37.95 -20.44
CA ALA A 23 2.93 37.86 -19.30
C ALA A 23 1.85 36.80 -19.50
N SER A 24 1.27 36.67 -20.70
CA SER A 24 0.26 35.64 -21.00
C SER A 24 0.82 34.21 -21.03
N ILE A 25 2.13 34.04 -21.30
CA ILE A 25 2.81 32.73 -21.31
C ILE A 25 3.20 32.31 -19.88
N PHE A 26 3.51 33.26 -19.00
CA PHE A 26 3.98 32.98 -17.63
C PHE A 26 2.91 33.12 -16.54
N ILE A 27 1.81 33.82 -16.78
CA ILE A 27 0.65 33.80 -15.90
C ILE A 27 -0.21 32.61 -16.31
N ARG A 28 0.23 31.39 -15.97
CA ARG A 28 -0.74 30.32 -15.78
C ARG A 28 -1.63 30.76 -14.63
N PRO A 29 -2.97 30.79 -14.81
CA PRO A 29 -3.82 30.89 -13.65
C PRO A 29 -3.39 29.75 -12.72
N ILE A 30 -3.10 30.04 -11.46
CA ILE A 30 -3.11 29.04 -10.40
C ILE A 30 -4.60 28.68 -10.30
N THR A 31 -5.06 27.84 -11.21
CA THR A 31 -6.23 27.04 -10.92
C THR A 31 -5.78 26.21 -9.74
N ASN A 32 -6.32 26.48 -8.57
CA ASN A 32 -6.54 25.45 -7.56
C ASN A 32 -7.43 24.41 -8.24
N GLU A 33 -6.88 23.64 -9.15
CA GLU A 33 -7.37 22.29 -9.39
C GLU A 33 -7.21 21.60 -8.04
N LYS A 34 -8.26 21.68 -7.26
CA LYS A 34 -8.54 20.71 -6.23
C LYS A 34 -8.41 19.41 -7.00
N ASP A 35 -7.31 18.71 -6.72
CA ASP A 35 -7.05 17.37 -7.23
C ASP A 35 -8.23 16.52 -6.76
N THR A 36 -9.33 16.59 -7.52
CA THR A 36 -10.49 15.72 -7.35
C THR A 36 -10.14 14.44 -8.08
N ASP A 37 -9.05 13.80 -7.63
CA ASP A 37 -8.93 12.39 -7.82
C ASP A 37 -10.03 11.75 -6.94
N ASP A 38 -11.22 11.62 -7.52
CA ASP A 38 -12.39 10.98 -6.92
C ASP A 38 -12.17 9.47 -6.75
N SER A 39 -10.95 8.97 -7.09
CA SER A 39 -10.63 7.57 -6.97
C SER A 39 -10.58 7.11 -5.52
N ILE A 40 -11.05 5.89 -5.27
CA ILE A 40 -10.98 5.27 -3.96
C ILE A 40 -9.54 4.80 -3.75
N ARG A 41 -8.81 5.46 -2.86
CA ARG A 41 -7.41 5.11 -2.55
C ARG A 41 -7.35 3.85 -1.69
N VAL A 42 -6.60 2.85 -2.18
CA VAL A 42 -6.35 1.56 -1.54
C VAL A 42 -4.88 1.44 -1.21
N ALA A 43 -4.54 1.26 0.06
CA ALA A 43 -3.18 1.03 0.50
C ALA A 43 -2.94 -0.46 0.77
N CYS A 44 -2.01 -1.07 0.04
CA CYS A 44 -1.51 -2.42 0.29
C CYS A 44 -0.30 -2.35 1.21
N ILE A 45 -0.50 -2.71 2.47
CA ILE A 45 0.49 -2.74 3.54
C ILE A 45 1.02 -4.16 3.66
N GLY A 46 2.35 -4.34 3.69
CA GLY A 46 2.90 -5.68 3.81
C GLY A 46 4.42 -5.76 3.85
N ASP A 47 4.91 -6.96 3.67
CA ASP A 47 6.32 -7.32 3.60
C ASP A 47 6.80 -7.50 2.15
N SER A 48 7.77 -8.41 1.90
CA SER A 48 8.30 -8.71 0.57
C SER A 48 7.23 -9.26 -0.38
N ILE A 49 6.21 -9.96 0.13
CA ILE A 49 5.12 -10.47 -0.69
C ILE A 49 4.33 -9.31 -1.29
N THR A 50 4.12 -8.23 -0.53
CA THR A 50 3.49 -7.01 -1.04
C THR A 50 4.45 -6.19 -1.90
N GLU A 51 5.73 -6.03 -1.46
CA GLU A 51 6.72 -5.19 -2.15
C GLU A 51 7.07 -5.73 -3.54
N ALA A 52 7.36 -7.04 -3.63
CA ALA A 52 8.05 -7.64 -4.77
C ALA A 52 7.15 -8.45 -5.71
N THR A 53 5.88 -8.63 -5.38
CA THR A 53 4.93 -9.32 -6.27
C THR A 53 3.97 -8.35 -6.94
N ASP A 54 3.32 -8.78 -8.01
CA ASP A 54 2.39 -7.95 -8.76
C ASP A 54 0.99 -7.88 -8.15
N TYR A 55 0.73 -8.51 -6.98
CA TYR A 55 -0.64 -8.57 -6.46
C TYR A 55 -1.30 -7.19 -6.25
N PRO A 56 -0.60 -6.11 -5.87
CA PRO A 56 -1.24 -4.80 -5.80
C PRO A 56 -1.65 -4.26 -7.18
N ASN A 57 -0.86 -4.51 -8.23
CA ASN A 57 -1.18 -4.12 -9.61
C ASN A 57 -2.30 -4.99 -10.19
N ASP A 58 -2.28 -6.30 -9.93
CA ASP A 58 -3.35 -7.23 -10.30
C ASP A 58 -4.67 -6.82 -9.61
N LEU A 59 -4.60 -6.44 -8.34
CA LEU A 59 -5.76 -5.94 -7.59
C LEU A 59 -6.29 -4.64 -8.21
N TRP A 60 -5.41 -3.71 -8.58
CA TRP A 60 -5.83 -2.48 -9.25
C TRP A 60 -6.55 -2.78 -10.58
N THR A 61 -6.00 -3.70 -11.36
CA THR A 61 -6.63 -4.16 -12.60
C THR A 61 -8.03 -4.72 -12.35
N LEU A 62 -8.23 -5.50 -11.30
CA LEU A 62 -9.53 -6.07 -10.93
C LEU A 62 -10.53 -5.02 -10.42
N LEU A 63 -10.06 -4.01 -9.70
CA LEU A 63 -10.90 -2.95 -9.14
C LEU A 63 -11.31 -1.91 -10.19
N GLY A 64 -10.48 -1.68 -11.22
CA GLY A 64 -10.75 -0.74 -12.30
C GLY A 64 -10.49 0.72 -11.98
N ALA A 65 -10.87 1.60 -12.91
CA ALA A 65 -10.46 3.00 -12.93
C ALA A 65 -10.97 3.88 -11.77
N ASN A 66 -11.97 3.41 -11.03
CA ASN A 66 -12.49 4.16 -9.87
C ASN A 66 -11.61 3.99 -8.61
N TYR A 67 -10.53 3.24 -8.71
CA TYR A 67 -9.62 2.96 -7.60
C TYR A 67 -8.19 3.31 -7.97
N THR A 68 -7.45 3.79 -6.98
CA THR A 68 -6.00 3.94 -7.03
C THR A 68 -5.41 3.02 -5.97
N VAL A 69 -4.63 2.03 -6.40
CA VAL A 69 -4.00 1.05 -5.51
C VAL A 69 -2.52 1.36 -5.42
N GLU A 70 -2.02 1.56 -4.20
CA GLU A 70 -0.60 1.85 -3.96
C GLU A 70 0.04 0.76 -3.11
N ASN A 71 1.27 0.40 -3.50
CA ASN A 71 2.09 -0.60 -2.85
C ASN A 71 2.98 0.04 -1.78
N PHE A 72 2.73 -0.31 -0.52
CA PHE A 72 3.53 0.09 0.64
C PHE A 72 4.21 -1.11 1.31
N GLY A 73 4.54 -2.14 0.54
CA GLY A 73 5.31 -3.28 1.01
C GLY A 73 6.76 -2.91 1.37
N VAL A 74 7.35 -3.67 2.28
CA VAL A 74 8.77 -3.55 2.67
C VAL A 74 9.34 -4.94 2.91
N GLY A 75 10.28 -5.36 2.07
CA GLY A 75 10.92 -6.67 2.17
C GLY A 75 11.50 -6.96 3.55
N GLY A 76 11.19 -8.12 4.10
CA GLY A 76 11.64 -8.53 5.43
C GLY A 76 10.98 -7.81 6.60
N ALA A 77 9.99 -6.94 6.36
CA ALA A 77 9.32 -6.23 7.44
C ALA A 77 8.50 -7.16 8.33
N THR A 78 8.47 -6.84 9.61
CA THR A 78 7.76 -7.57 10.66
C THR A 78 6.73 -6.70 11.35
N VAL A 79 5.78 -7.33 12.01
CA VAL A 79 4.90 -6.70 13.00
C VAL A 79 5.67 -6.42 14.30
N SER A 80 6.58 -7.31 14.66
CA SER A 80 7.42 -7.18 15.86
C SER A 80 8.17 -5.86 15.88
N SER A 81 8.05 -5.11 17.00
CA SER A 81 8.77 -3.85 17.23
C SER A 81 10.26 -4.05 17.56
N ASP A 82 10.62 -5.26 17.95
CA ASP A 82 11.94 -5.63 18.48
C ASP A 82 12.82 -6.33 17.43
N SER A 83 12.31 -6.47 16.18
CA SER A 83 13.08 -6.94 15.05
C SER A 83 13.97 -5.86 14.47
N ASP A 84 14.87 -6.24 13.56
CA ASP A 84 15.72 -5.31 12.81
C ASP A 84 14.92 -4.44 11.83
N ARG A 85 13.72 -4.89 11.44
CA ARG A 85 12.90 -4.21 10.41
C ARG A 85 11.41 -4.12 10.77
N PRO A 86 11.05 -3.47 11.88
CA PRO A 86 9.65 -3.25 12.23
C PRO A 86 8.94 -2.40 11.18
N TYR A 87 7.81 -2.87 10.65
CA TYR A 87 7.07 -2.14 9.62
C TYR A 87 6.66 -0.73 10.07
N ILE A 88 6.24 -0.57 11.31
CA ILE A 88 5.81 0.72 11.88
C ILE A 88 6.93 1.79 11.90
N LYS A 89 8.20 1.38 11.80
CA LYS A 89 9.37 2.27 11.73
C LYS A 89 9.82 2.57 10.30
N GLN A 90 9.19 1.97 9.27
CA GLN A 90 9.58 2.13 7.88
C GLN A 90 9.02 3.41 7.26
N LYS A 91 9.73 3.96 6.27
CA LYS A 91 9.24 5.12 5.51
C LYS A 91 7.92 4.81 4.77
N ALA A 92 7.77 3.59 4.27
CA ALA A 92 6.56 3.12 3.62
C ALA A 92 5.32 3.26 4.52
N PHE A 93 5.46 3.00 5.83
CA PHE A 93 4.38 3.21 6.79
C PHE A 93 3.94 4.68 6.85
N GLN A 94 4.88 5.64 6.88
CA GLN A 94 4.56 7.06 6.88
C GLN A 94 3.91 7.49 5.56
N ASN A 95 4.49 7.05 4.43
CA ASN A 95 3.93 7.32 3.10
C ASN A 95 2.49 6.78 2.96
N ALA A 96 2.23 5.57 3.48
CA ALA A 96 0.89 4.99 3.48
C ALA A 96 -0.12 5.82 4.29
N LYS A 97 0.31 6.43 5.39
CA LYS A 97 -0.53 7.34 6.19
C LYS A 97 -0.78 8.67 5.45
N GLU A 98 0.26 9.23 4.84
CA GLU A 98 0.18 10.47 4.03
C GLU A 98 -0.72 10.29 2.81
N PHE A 99 -0.77 9.11 2.24
CA PHE A 99 -1.66 8.75 1.13
C PHE A 99 -3.14 8.89 1.48
N GLN A 100 -3.50 8.92 2.77
CA GLN A 100 -4.89 9.05 3.26
C GLN A 100 -5.83 8.05 2.57
N PRO A 101 -5.57 6.74 2.64
CA PRO A 101 -6.35 5.72 1.96
C PRO A 101 -7.79 5.67 2.48
N LYS A 102 -8.72 5.22 1.64
CA LYS A 102 -10.10 4.86 2.02
C LYS A 102 -10.23 3.36 2.33
N VAL A 103 -9.29 2.57 1.83
CA VAL A 103 -9.18 1.13 2.06
C VAL A 103 -7.74 0.81 2.45
N VAL A 104 -7.56 0.05 3.52
CA VAL A 104 -6.25 -0.44 3.97
C VAL A 104 -6.29 -1.96 4.03
N ILE A 105 -5.35 -2.61 3.37
CA ILE A 105 -5.17 -4.06 3.34
C ILE A 105 -3.84 -4.34 4.03
N ILE A 106 -3.86 -4.99 5.20
CA ILE A 106 -2.66 -5.28 5.97
C ILE A 106 -2.33 -6.76 5.87
N MET A 107 -1.27 -7.09 5.14
CA MET A 107 -0.75 -8.44 4.95
C MET A 107 0.68 -8.52 5.51
N LEU A 108 0.80 -8.68 6.81
CA LEU A 108 2.04 -8.78 7.57
C LEU A 108 2.00 -10.01 8.50
N GLY A 109 3.18 -10.47 8.89
CA GLY A 109 3.36 -11.58 9.80
C GLY A 109 4.21 -12.72 9.25
N THR A 110 4.48 -12.76 7.95
CA THR A 110 5.31 -13.82 7.34
C THR A 110 6.70 -13.85 7.98
N ASN A 111 7.35 -12.69 8.10
CA ASN A 111 8.69 -12.59 8.68
C ASN A 111 8.72 -12.74 10.22
N ASP A 112 7.57 -12.59 10.85
CA ASP A 112 7.41 -12.87 12.29
C ASP A 112 7.45 -14.37 12.62
N ALA A 113 7.40 -15.24 11.58
CA ALA A 113 7.64 -16.67 11.69
C ALA A 113 9.13 -17.05 11.85
N ASN A 114 10.04 -16.07 11.95
CA ASN A 114 11.43 -16.30 12.23
C ASN A 114 11.63 -16.67 13.72
N PRO A 115 12.10 -17.89 14.05
CA PRO A 115 12.27 -18.34 15.43
C PRO A 115 13.25 -17.50 16.24
N SER A 116 14.20 -16.81 15.58
CA SER A 116 15.21 -15.97 16.27
C SER A 116 14.64 -14.66 16.83
N LEU A 117 13.41 -14.30 16.50
CA LEU A 117 12.78 -13.08 17.05
C LEU A 117 12.32 -13.25 18.51
N GLU A 118 12.29 -14.48 19.03
CA GLU A 118 11.90 -14.78 20.43
C GLU A 118 10.59 -14.10 20.88
N GLN A 119 9.76 -13.66 19.94
CA GLN A 119 8.54 -12.95 20.28
C GLN A 119 7.43 -13.92 20.73
N ASN A 120 6.64 -13.48 21.71
CA ASN A 120 5.44 -14.20 22.11
C ASN A 120 4.18 -13.64 21.43
N ASN A 121 3.12 -14.45 21.40
CA ASN A 121 1.86 -14.07 20.75
C ASN A 121 1.25 -12.78 21.32
N ALA A 122 1.43 -12.50 22.61
CA ALA A 122 0.86 -11.30 23.23
C ALA A 122 1.55 -10.02 22.73
N SER A 123 2.88 -10.03 22.56
CA SER A 123 3.63 -8.89 22.00
C SER A 123 3.32 -8.70 20.53
N PHE A 124 3.24 -9.78 19.74
CA PHE A 124 2.81 -9.71 18.35
C PHE A 124 1.44 -9.04 18.21
N ILE A 125 0.45 -9.52 18.96
CA ILE A 125 -0.91 -8.97 18.96
C ILE A 125 -0.90 -7.49 19.36
N ALA A 126 -0.17 -7.12 20.40
CA ALA A 126 -0.09 -5.72 20.85
C ALA A 126 0.52 -4.80 19.80
N ASN A 127 1.59 -5.23 19.12
CA ASN A 127 2.24 -4.48 18.05
C ASN A 127 1.32 -4.35 16.81
N TYR A 128 0.61 -5.42 16.46
CA TYR A 128 -0.34 -5.38 15.33
C TYR A 128 -1.52 -4.45 15.63
N VAL A 129 -2.08 -4.52 16.83
CA VAL A 129 -3.14 -3.59 17.29
C VAL A 129 -2.67 -2.15 17.22
N LYS A 130 -1.43 -1.87 17.64
CA LYS A 130 -0.84 -0.53 17.52
C LYS A 130 -0.78 -0.08 16.05
N LEU A 131 -0.33 -0.94 15.13
CA LEU A 131 -0.29 -0.64 13.71
C LEU A 131 -1.67 -0.32 13.15
N VAL A 132 -2.69 -1.12 13.50
CA VAL A 132 -4.08 -0.91 13.07
C VAL A 132 -4.62 0.44 13.58
N ASN A 133 -4.38 0.76 14.86
CA ASN A 133 -4.84 2.01 15.47
C ASN A 133 -4.29 3.25 14.75
N GLU A 134 -3.05 3.20 14.27
CA GLU A 134 -2.45 4.30 13.50
C GLU A 134 -3.24 4.58 12.21
N PHE A 135 -3.71 3.54 11.52
CA PHE A 135 -4.56 3.71 10.33
C PHE A 135 -6.01 4.11 10.69
N GLN A 136 -6.57 3.56 11.76
CA GLN A 136 -7.91 3.96 12.22
C GLN A 136 -7.98 5.44 12.62
N GLY A 137 -6.85 6.00 13.10
CA GLY A 137 -6.72 7.40 13.48
C GLY A 137 -6.67 8.39 12.33
N LEU A 138 -6.54 7.94 11.06
CA LEU A 138 -6.43 8.82 9.90
C LEU A 138 -7.72 9.63 9.67
N GLU A 139 -7.56 10.84 9.12
CA GLU A 139 -8.70 11.70 8.74
C GLU A 139 -9.58 11.06 7.67
N SER A 140 -8.99 10.27 6.78
CA SER A 140 -9.68 9.52 5.73
C SER A 140 -10.65 8.46 6.27
N LYS A 141 -10.53 8.04 7.56
CA LYS A 141 -11.36 7.00 8.20
C LYS A 141 -11.46 5.73 7.34
N PRO A 142 -10.33 5.05 7.06
CA PRO A 142 -10.32 3.93 6.15
C PRO A 142 -11.09 2.72 6.67
N LYS A 143 -11.67 1.95 5.75
CA LYS A 143 -12.02 0.56 6.02
C LYS A 143 -10.74 -0.27 6.02
N ILE A 144 -10.53 -1.10 7.04
CA ILE A 144 -9.31 -1.89 7.24
C ILE A 144 -9.63 -3.37 7.15
N TRP A 145 -8.85 -4.10 6.37
CA TRP A 145 -8.86 -5.57 6.31
C TRP A 145 -7.54 -6.11 6.81
N VAL A 146 -7.63 -7.10 7.70
CA VAL A 146 -6.47 -7.86 8.17
C VAL A 146 -6.37 -9.13 7.35
N VAL A 147 -5.22 -9.37 6.71
CA VAL A 147 -5.02 -10.52 5.84
C VAL A 147 -4.22 -11.58 6.57
N LYS A 148 -4.67 -12.84 6.52
CA LYS A 148 -3.84 -14.00 6.83
C LYS A 148 -2.94 -14.25 5.63
N PRO A 149 -1.60 -14.04 5.74
CA PRO A 149 -0.68 -14.16 4.61
C PRO A 149 -0.70 -15.56 3.99
N PRO A 150 -0.17 -15.74 2.77
CA PRO A 150 -0.04 -17.06 2.17
C PRO A 150 0.78 -18.01 3.04
N PRO A 151 0.63 -19.32 2.87
CA PRO A 151 1.39 -20.30 3.65
C PRO A 151 2.89 -20.23 3.37
N ILE A 152 3.69 -20.65 4.35
CA ILE A 152 5.11 -20.93 4.21
C ILE A 152 5.25 -22.42 3.95
N PHE A 153 5.81 -22.83 2.82
CA PHE A 153 5.87 -24.24 2.40
C PHE A 153 7.17 -24.93 2.80
N ASN A 154 8.24 -24.17 3.08
CA ASN A 154 9.52 -24.71 3.55
C ASN A 154 10.26 -23.74 4.46
N ALA A 155 11.37 -24.15 5.05
CA ALA A 155 12.16 -23.37 6.00
C ALA A 155 13.46 -22.81 5.39
N GLU A 156 13.62 -22.80 4.08
CA GLU A 156 14.89 -22.42 3.41
C GLU A 156 15.29 -20.98 3.67
N LEU A 157 14.32 -20.09 3.85
CA LEU A 157 14.56 -18.67 4.19
C LEU A 157 14.64 -18.40 5.70
N GLY A 158 14.79 -19.44 6.52
CA GLY A 158 14.91 -19.29 7.98
C GLY A 158 13.59 -19.01 8.70
N LEU A 159 12.47 -19.13 8.00
CA LEU A 159 11.13 -19.00 8.57
C LEU A 159 10.61 -20.39 8.97
N SER A 160 9.83 -20.47 10.03
CA SER A 160 9.24 -21.72 10.50
C SER A 160 7.77 -21.86 10.06
N PRO A 161 7.45 -22.77 9.11
CA PRO A 161 6.07 -23.06 8.74
C PRO A 161 5.21 -23.44 9.95
N GLN A 162 5.75 -24.28 10.85
CA GLN A 162 5.04 -24.75 12.03
C GLN A 162 4.73 -23.60 13.02
N TYR A 163 5.70 -22.70 13.24
CA TYR A 163 5.47 -21.54 14.10
C TYR A 163 4.47 -20.57 13.45
N PHE A 164 4.54 -20.38 12.13
CA PHE A 164 3.60 -19.56 11.38
C PHE A 164 2.16 -20.02 11.57
N GLU A 165 1.91 -21.30 11.37
CA GLU A 165 0.58 -21.90 11.50
C GLU A 165 0.09 -21.92 12.94
N ALA A 166 0.96 -22.28 13.89
CA ALA A 166 0.56 -22.46 15.28
C ALA A 166 0.45 -21.16 16.09
N ASN A 167 1.17 -20.10 15.68
CA ASN A 167 1.28 -18.88 16.48
C ASN A 167 0.88 -17.62 15.68
N VAL A 168 1.46 -17.40 14.50
CA VAL A 168 1.25 -16.15 13.75
C VAL A 168 -0.17 -16.07 13.21
N ILE A 169 -0.64 -17.09 12.51
CA ILE A 169 -2.00 -17.10 11.94
C ILE A 169 -3.08 -16.93 13.02
N PRO A 170 -3.08 -17.67 14.14
CA PRO A 170 -4.05 -17.46 15.22
C PRO A 170 -3.95 -16.07 15.86
N SER A 171 -2.74 -15.51 15.96
CA SER A 171 -2.54 -14.16 16.51
C SER A 171 -3.14 -13.09 15.61
N ILE A 172 -3.03 -13.24 14.28
CA ILE A 172 -3.68 -12.36 13.31
C ILE A 172 -5.22 -12.43 13.45
N GLU A 173 -5.77 -13.63 13.60
CA GLU A 173 -7.21 -13.82 13.83
C GLU A 173 -7.67 -13.14 15.14
N GLU A 174 -6.86 -13.26 16.18
CA GLU A 174 -7.15 -12.61 17.47
C GLU A 174 -7.10 -11.06 17.35
N VAL A 175 -6.16 -10.50 16.58
CA VAL A 175 -6.13 -9.05 16.28
C VAL A 175 -7.44 -8.63 15.60
N ALA A 176 -7.83 -9.33 14.53
CA ALA A 176 -9.06 -9.01 13.81
C ALA A 176 -10.29 -9.07 14.72
N ARG A 177 -10.37 -10.10 15.59
CA ARG A 177 -11.45 -10.26 16.56
C ARG A 177 -11.48 -9.10 17.57
N ARG A 178 -10.32 -8.74 18.16
CA ARG A 178 -10.22 -7.64 19.17
C ARG A 178 -10.59 -6.29 18.59
N MET A 179 -10.17 -6.05 17.34
CA MET A 179 -10.39 -4.79 16.65
C MET A 179 -11.73 -4.73 15.89
N ASN A 180 -12.50 -5.82 15.92
CA ASN A 180 -13.75 -5.99 15.16
C ASN A 180 -13.55 -5.68 13.65
N LEU A 181 -12.49 -6.25 13.07
CA LEU A 181 -12.11 -6.06 11.67
C LEU A 181 -12.40 -7.31 10.84
N PRO A 182 -12.76 -7.12 9.56
CA PRO A 182 -12.87 -8.23 8.64
C PRO A 182 -11.50 -8.84 8.33
N THR A 183 -11.48 -10.17 8.12
CA THR A 183 -10.31 -10.91 7.68
C THR A 183 -10.41 -11.34 6.23
N ILE A 184 -9.27 -11.37 5.55
CA ILE A 184 -9.09 -12.00 4.23
C ILE A 184 -8.22 -13.25 4.43
N ASN A 185 -8.70 -14.40 4.04
CA ASN A 185 -8.01 -15.67 4.29
C ASN A 185 -7.22 -16.14 3.06
N VAL A 186 -6.15 -15.42 2.73
CA VAL A 186 -5.23 -15.80 1.65
C VAL A 186 -4.53 -17.11 1.97
N TYR A 187 -4.21 -17.39 3.25
CA TYR A 187 -3.63 -18.66 3.68
C TYR A 187 -4.42 -19.87 3.14
N SER A 188 -5.71 -19.95 3.45
CA SER A 188 -6.54 -21.07 3.03
C SER A 188 -6.79 -21.11 1.53
N ALA A 189 -6.79 -19.94 0.87
CA ALA A 189 -6.96 -19.88 -0.57
C ALA A 189 -5.76 -20.50 -1.32
N LEU A 190 -4.53 -20.33 -0.77
CA LEU A 190 -3.30 -20.70 -1.45
C LEU A 190 -2.63 -21.99 -0.92
N VAL A 191 -3.06 -22.55 0.19
CA VAL A 191 -2.43 -23.74 0.80
C VAL A 191 -2.35 -24.97 -0.15
N LYS A 192 -3.19 -25.03 -1.16
CA LYS A 192 -3.22 -26.13 -2.15
C LYS A 192 -2.33 -25.90 -3.37
N TYR A 193 -1.60 -24.77 -3.40
CA TYR A 193 -0.83 -24.34 -4.56
C TYR A 193 0.68 -24.16 -4.26
N PRO A 194 1.37 -25.15 -3.66
CA PRO A 194 2.78 -25.03 -3.31
C PRO A 194 3.68 -24.77 -4.52
N ASN A 195 3.26 -25.22 -5.72
CA ASN A 195 4.02 -25.02 -6.96
C ASN A 195 4.09 -23.54 -7.40
N HIS A 196 3.24 -22.66 -6.86
CA HIS A 196 3.30 -21.22 -7.10
C HIS A 196 4.19 -20.47 -6.11
N PHE A 197 5.01 -21.19 -5.33
CA PHE A 197 5.95 -20.61 -4.35
C PHE A 197 7.36 -21.19 -4.58
N PRO A 198 8.12 -20.67 -5.57
CA PRO A 198 9.39 -21.25 -6.00
C PRO A 198 10.43 -21.40 -4.88
N ASP A 199 10.45 -20.49 -3.89
CA ASP A 199 11.31 -20.52 -2.72
C ASP A 199 10.58 -20.95 -1.43
N GLY A 200 9.34 -21.37 -1.57
CA GLY A 200 8.47 -21.77 -0.45
C GLY A 200 7.80 -20.63 0.31
N VAL A 201 8.07 -19.36 -0.04
CA VAL A 201 7.52 -18.17 0.65
C VAL A 201 6.93 -17.16 -0.32
N HIS A 202 7.67 -16.82 -1.39
CA HIS A 202 7.26 -15.79 -2.33
C HIS A 202 6.47 -16.40 -3.49
N PRO A 203 5.24 -15.91 -3.75
CA PRO A 203 4.45 -16.39 -4.86
C PRO A 203 5.01 -15.93 -6.20
N ASP A 204 4.90 -16.79 -7.21
CA ASP A 204 5.08 -16.43 -8.61
C ASP A 204 3.92 -15.56 -9.14
N SER A 205 3.93 -15.23 -10.44
CA SER A 205 2.89 -14.40 -11.05
C SER A 205 1.48 -14.99 -10.91
N GLU A 206 1.33 -16.30 -10.97
CA GLU A 206 0.00 -16.94 -10.81
C GLU A 206 -0.44 -16.94 -9.34
N GLY A 207 0.48 -17.20 -8.41
CA GLY A 207 0.22 -17.05 -6.97
C GLY A 207 -0.17 -15.61 -6.60
N SER A 208 0.49 -14.63 -7.21
CA SER A 208 0.18 -13.19 -7.08
C SER A 208 -1.27 -12.88 -7.49
N LYS A 209 -1.72 -13.35 -8.65
CA LYS A 209 -3.09 -13.19 -9.14
C LYS A 209 -4.12 -13.85 -8.21
N LEU A 210 -3.78 -15.00 -7.62
CA LEU A 210 -4.66 -15.66 -6.65
C LEU A 210 -4.84 -14.80 -5.39
N ILE A 211 -3.75 -14.17 -4.89
CA ILE A 211 -3.82 -13.21 -3.78
C ILE A 211 -4.74 -12.04 -4.14
N ALA A 212 -4.49 -11.40 -5.29
CA ALA A 212 -5.29 -10.27 -5.77
C ALA A 212 -6.77 -10.62 -5.89
N SER A 213 -7.08 -11.79 -6.44
CA SER A 213 -8.45 -12.28 -6.58
C SER A 213 -9.15 -12.46 -5.22
N GLU A 214 -8.46 -13.02 -4.22
CA GLU A 214 -9.02 -13.23 -2.89
C GLU A 214 -9.25 -11.90 -2.16
N VAL A 215 -8.31 -10.96 -2.28
CA VAL A 215 -8.46 -9.61 -1.75
C VAL A 215 -9.62 -8.90 -2.43
N HIS A 216 -9.68 -8.89 -3.76
CA HIS A 216 -10.76 -8.26 -4.53
C HIS A 216 -12.14 -8.75 -4.11
N LYS A 217 -12.36 -10.07 -4.07
CA LYS A 217 -13.63 -10.66 -3.61
C LYS A 217 -14.06 -10.12 -2.26
N SER A 218 -13.10 -9.97 -1.34
CA SER A 218 -13.39 -9.57 0.04
C SER A 218 -13.77 -8.10 0.18
N ILE A 219 -13.19 -7.22 -0.65
CA ILE A 219 -13.41 -5.77 -0.52
C ILE A 219 -14.59 -5.25 -1.34
N VAL A 220 -15.00 -5.94 -2.42
CA VAL A 220 -16.14 -5.51 -3.25
C VAL A 220 -17.49 -6.08 -2.76
N THR A 221 -17.49 -7.14 -1.95
CA THR A 221 -18.73 -7.79 -1.45
C THR A 221 -19.22 -7.20 -0.13
N ARG A 222 -18.55 -6.19 0.42
CA ARG A 222 -18.87 -5.51 1.69
C ARG A 222 -18.81 -4.00 1.49
#